data_0b7870d62707e2813d52b1102edf0f18
#
_entry.id   0b7870d62707e2813d52b1102edf0f18
#
_cell.length_a   1.000
_cell.length_b   1.000
_cell.length_c   1.000
_cell.angle_alpha   90.00
_cell.angle_beta   90.00
_cell.angle_gamma   90.00
#
_symmetry.space_group_name_H-M   'P 1'
#
loop_
_entity.id
_entity.type
_entity.pdbx_description
1 polymer ?
#
loop_
_entity_poly.entity_id
_entity_poly.type
_entity_poly.pdbx_seq_one_letter_code
_entity_poly.pdbx_strand_id
1 'polypeptide(L)'
;MLDVTSPHSGAEPPPGRRVVASGTTPSSARHGLAILALIVLAVFGSLGLGRFGYTSILPAMQQGLQLTNTQTGELQSWNLFGYLLAAAFAGLLAARFGPRVVISASLLLTALAMILTGFLPTFDGARLGRFLAGVGGAGGNVPAMALVSAWFGVRRRGLAAGAAVSGSSLGLMVTGPLIPSIVSRYGDDGWRVSWYALGGLAVGVFVLCAWLLRDRPEERGVTPLGEIEAERLERRAGDRASPLAWASVWRSRVLWHLAAIYFAFGFSYVIYATFFIRYLVGEGGFTAGSAGLLWLQIGVVSVISGFIWGGVSDRWGRRAALMGVFAVQGTAFLVFGSTRALPLVYVSAGLFAITAWSVPALMAASAGDIFGARLAPAAIGLATLVMSFGQAIGPYLAGRIADAAHSFAPAFLAAGGVAVIMGAGGSWLLGPRSRHGP
;
A
#
# COMPACT_ATOMS: atom_id res chain seq x y z
N MET A 1 52.49 -29.46 -60.79
CA MET A 1 53.47 -29.95 -59.78
C MET A 1 53.18 -29.28 -58.46
N LEU A 2 53.04 -30.06 -57.48
CA LEU A 2 52.70 -29.81 -56.03
C LEU A 2 51.24 -29.66 -55.66
N ASP A 3 50.78 -30.80 -55.29
CA ASP A 3 49.69 -31.27 -54.47
C ASP A 3 49.86 -30.77 -53.02
N VAL A 4 48.82 -30.21 -52.45
CA VAL A 4 48.70 -30.07 -50.97
C VAL A 4 47.28 -30.38 -50.57
N THR A 5 47.01 -31.60 -50.25
CA THR A 5 45.86 -32.10 -49.48
C THR A 5 45.96 -31.65 -48.02
N SER A 6 44.95 -30.93 -47.53
CA SER A 6 44.75 -30.67 -46.09
C SER A 6 43.60 -31.51 -45.57
N PRO A 7 43.74 -32.23 -44.44
CA PRO A 7 42.64 -33.00 -43.89
C PRO A 7 41.73 -32.10 -43.06
N HIS A 8 40.44 -32.15 -43.36
CA HIS A 8 39.40 -31.66 -42.50
C HIS A 8 39.36 -32.42 -41.17
N SER A 9 39.81 -31.79 -40.11
CA SER A 9 39.52 -32.27 -38.76
C SER A 9 38.09 -31.90 -38.39
N GLY A 10 37.19 -32.87 -38.42
CA GLY A 10 35.87 -32.77 -37.84
C GLY A 10 35.94 -32.65 -36.33
N ALA A 11 35.86 -31.42 -35.85
CA ALA A 11 35.57 -31.18 -34.45
C ALA A 11 34.05 -31.25 -34.26
N GLU A 12 33.56 -32.34 -33.63
CA GLU A 12 32.18 -32.41 -33.15
C GLU A 12 31.90 -31.22 -32.25
N PRO A 13 30.74 -30.52 -32.40
CA PRO A 13 30.35 -29.50 -31.48
C PRO A 13 30.15 -30.15 -30.10
N PRO A 14 30.52 -29.47 -28.99
CA PRO A 14 30.40 -30.01 -27.65
C PRO A 14 28.91 -30.33 -27.38
N PRO A 15 28.61 -31.45 -26.70
CA PRO A 15 27.23 -31.88 -26.40
C PRO A 15 26.46 -30.75 -25.77
N GLY A 16 25.32 -30.40 -26.39
CA GLY A 16 24.48 -29.29 -26.02
C GLY A 16 24.25 -29.32 -24.51
N ARG A 17 24.68 -28.26 -23.82
CA ARG A 17 24.23 -27.95 -22.46
C ARG A 17 22.71 -27.98 -22.49
N ARG A 18 22.12 -29.07 -22.06
CA ARG A 18 20.71 -29.11 -21.71
C ARG A 18 20.47 -27.92 -20.79
N VAL A 19 19.76 -26.92 -21.27
CA VAL A 19 19.18 -25.89 -20.42
C VAL A 19 18.22 -26.65 -19.50
N VAL A 20 18.77 -27.06 -18.36
CA VAL A 20 17.93 -27.58 -17.28
C VAL A 20 17.05 -26.39 -16.91
N ALA A 21 15.82 -26.42 -17.41
CA ALA A 21 14.79 -25.56 -16.92
C ALA A 21 14.83 -25.71 -15.41
N SER A 22 15.23 -24.66 -14.70
CA SER A 22 15.25 -24.64 -13.24
C SER A 22 13.81 -24.73 -12.77
N GLY A 23 13.30 -25.96 -12.73
CA GLY A 23 11.98 -26.29 -12.20
C GLY A 23 11.97 -25.82 -10.75
N THR A 24 11.01 -24.98 -10.43
CA THR A 24 10.69 -24.63 -9.03
C THR A 24 10.59 -25.93 -8.25
N THR A 25 11.55 -26.21 -7.36
CA THR A 25 11.46 -27.38 -6.49
C THR A 25 10.20 -27.23 -5.63
N PRO A 26 9.46 -28.31 -5.33
CA PRO A 26 8.29 -28.25 -4.45
C PRO A 26 8.59 -27.57 -3.11
N SER A 27 9.82 -27.69 -2.63
CA SER A 27 10.33 -27.03 -1.42
C SER A 27 10.40 -25.50 -1.58
N SER A 28 10.96 -24.99 -2.67
CA SER A 28 11.03 -23.53 -2.93
C SER A 28 9.66 -22.90 -3.03
N ALA A 29 8.68 -23.61 -3.64
CA ALA A 29 7.31 -23.12 -3.75
C ALA A 29 6.64 -23.01 -2.38
N ARG A 30 6.74 -24.04 -1.54
CA ARG A 30 6.16 -24.04 -0.18
C ARG A 30 6.74 -22.93 0.69
N HIS A 31 8.06 -22.76 0.72
CA HIS A 31 8.72 -21.72 1.50
C HIS A 31 8.37 -20.32 0.97
N GLY A 32 8.39 -20.11 -0.34
CA GLY A 32 8.03 -18.84 -0.95
C GLY A 32 6.59 -18.43 -0.64
N LEU A 33 5.62 -19.35 -0.72
CA LEU A 33 4.23 -19.09 -0.38
C LEU A 33 4.04 -18.83 1.12
N ALA A 34 4.74 -19.57 2.00
CA ALA A 34 4.69 -19.33 3.45
C ALA A 34 5.22 -17.94 3.81
N ILE A 35 6.33 -17.52 3.21
CA ILE A 35 6.86 -16.16 3.41
C ILE A 35 5.90 -15.12 2.85
N LEU A 36 5.29 -15.34 1.69
CA LEU A 36 4.27 -14.43 1.15
C LEU A 36 3.10 -14.27 2.10
N ALA A 37 2.60 -15.35 2.69
CA ALA A 37 1.54 -15.29 3.69
C ALA A 37 1.96 -14.46 4.92
N LEU A 38 3.20 -14.61 5.39
CA LEU A 38 3.74 -13.79 6.48
C LEU A 38 3.91 -12.33 6.10
N ILE A 39 4.29 -12.03 4.87
CA ILE A 39 4.35 -10.65 4.34
C ILE A 39 2.93 -10.05 4.31
N VAL A 40 1.92 -10.78 3.83
CA VAL A 40 0.51 -10.35 3.86
C VAL A 40 0.07 -10.08 5.30
N LEU A 41 0.40 -10.96 6.25
CA LEU A 41 0.10 -10.75 7.67
C LEU A 41 0.84 -9.53 8.24
N ALA A 42 2.10 -9.28 7.86
CA ALA A 42 2.82 -8.08 8.30
C ALA A 42 2.14 -6.79 7.81
N VAL A 43 1.70 -6.75 6.55
CA VAL A 43 0.93 -5.62 6.00
C VAL A 43 -0.45 -5.53 6.67
N PHE A 44 -1.11 -6.64 6.93
CA PHE A 44 -2.37 -6.68 7.69
C PHE A 44 -2.21 -6.09 9.08
N GLY A 45 -1.21 -6.51 9.87
CA GLY A 45 -0.97 -6.00 11.22
C GLY A 45 -0.60 -4.51 11.22
N SER A 46 0.29 -4.09 10.32
CA SER A 46 0.83 -2.73 10.29
C SER A 46 -0.13 -1.70 9.66
N LEU A 47 -0.66 -1.98 8.48
CA LEU A 47 -1.57 -1.08 7.76
C LEU A 47 -3.04 -1.45 7.99
N GLY A 48 -3.39 -2.73 7.86
CA GLY A 48 -4.76 -3.21 8.00
C GLY A 48 -5.34 -2.85 9.37
N LEU A 49 -4.71 -3.30 10.43
CA LEU A 49 -5.15 -3.02 11.80
C LEU A 49 -4.73 -1.61 12.25
N GLY A 50 -3.46 -1.25 12.10
CA GLY A 50 -2.90 -0.01 12.63
C GLY A 50 -3.43 1.27 11.98
N ARG A 51 -3.71 1.24 10.68
CA ARG A 51 -4.19 2.41 9.93
C ARG A 51 -5.70 2.35 9.69
N PHE A 52 -6.19 1.29 9.05
CA PHE A 52 -7.60 1.19 8.63
C PHE A 52 -8.54 0.76 9.75
N GLY A 53 -8.04 0.17 10.84
CA GLY A 53 -8.82 -0.08 12.05
C GLY A 53 -9.41 1.20 12.65
N TYR A 54 -8.69 2.32 12.52
CA TYR A 54 -9.18 3.64 12.97
C TYR A 54 -10.51 4.03 12.32
N THR A 55 -10.69 3.79 11.03
CA THR A 55 -11.92 4.10 10.29
C THR A 55 -13.16 3.49 10.94
N SER A 56 -13.05 2.24 11.39
CA SER A 56 -14.17 1.53 12.04
C SER A 56 -14.39 1.98 13.49
N ILE A 57 -13.33 2.33 14.21
CA ILE A 57 -13.39 2.78 15.61
C ILE A 57 -13.81 4.25 15.72
N LEU A 58 -13.54 5.06 14.70
CA LEU A 58 -13.66 6.50 14.71
C LEU A 58 -15.01 7.01 15.25
N PRO A 59 -16.20 6.51 14.83
CA PRO A 59 -17.47 7.04 15.34
C PRO A 59 -17.61 6.92 16.87
N ALA A 60 -17.28 5.74 17.41
CA ALA A 60 -17.36 5.49 18.85
C ALA A 60 -16.27 6.23 19.64
N MET A 61 -15.05 6.31 19.10
CA MET A 61 -13.95 7.04 19.73
C MET A 61 -14.19 8.55 19.74
N GLN A 62 -14.79 9.10 18.68
CA GLN A 62 -15.18 10.50 18.61
C GLN A 62 -16.18 10.86 19.72
N GLN A 63 -17.19 10.02 19.93
CA GLN A 63 -18.16 10.19 21.01
C GLN A 63 -17.51 10.02 22.39
N GLY A 64 -16.73 8.98 22.58
CA GLY A 64 -16.10 8.67 23.86
C GLY A 64 -15.08 9.71 24.35
N LEU A 65 -14.39 10.38 23.45
CA LEU A 65 -13.43 11.45 23.74
C LEU A 65 -13.97 12.85 23.48
N GLN A 66 -15.24 13.00 23.05
CA GLN A 66 -15.89 14.28 22.71
C GLN A 66 -15.08 15.10 21.69
N LEU A 67 -14.56 14.42 20.64
CA LEU A 67 -13.68 15.06 19.64
C LEU A 67 -14.48 15.85 18.61
N THR A 68 -13.93 16.99 18.17
CA THR A 68 -14.38 17.70 16.97
C THR A 68 -14.00 16.89 15.72
N ASN A 69 -14.63 17.19 14.57
CA ASN A 69 -14.24 16.54 13.31
C ASN A 69 -12.81 16.91 12.91
N THR A 70 -12.35 18.12 13.21
CA THR A 70 -10.94 18.53 13.03
C THR A 70 -10.00 17.64 13.83
N GLN A 71 -10.27 17.39 15.10
CA GLN A 71 -9.46 16.53 15.95
C GLN A 71 -9.43 15.07 15.46
N THR A 72 -10.55 14.55 14.96
CA THR A 72 -10.58 13.19 14.35
C THR A 72 -9.70 13.11 13.10
N GLY A 73 -9.72 14.14 12.26
CA GLY A 73 -8.82 14.25 11.11
C GLY A 73 -7.36 14.37 11.52
N GLU A 74 -7.10 15.16 12.56
CA GLU A 74 -5.75 15.35 13.12
C GLU A 74 -5.15 14.03 13.63
N LEU A 75 -5.91 13.20 14.33
CA LEU A 75 -5.46 11.88 14.78
C LEU A 75 -5.00 11.00 13.61
N GLN A 76 -5.72 11.02 12.50
CA GLN A 76 -5.31 10.28 11.30
C GLN A 76 -4.09 10.93 10.63
N SER A 77 -4.04 12.25 10.58
CA SER A 77 -2.89 12.99 10.05
C SER A 77 -1.60 12.69 10.83
N TRP A 78 -1.66 12.62 12.15
CA TRP A 78 -0.50 12.22 12.97
C TRP A 78 -0.06 10.78 12.71
N ASN A 79 -0.98 9.85 12.47
CA ASN A 79 -0.60 8.50 12.05
C ASN A 79 0.16 8.51 10.71
N LEU A 80 -0.33 9.28 9.74
CA LEU A 80 0.28 9.39 8.42
C LEU A 80 1.61 10.15 8.45
N PHE A 81 1.72 11.16 9.32
CA PHE A 81 2.98 11.86 9.56
C PHE A 81 4.03 10.94 10.21
N GLY A 82 3.65 10.15 11.20
CA GLY A 82 4.53 9.13 11.78
C GLY A 82 5.00 8.12 10.74
N TYR A 83 4.09 7.69 9.86
CA TYR A 83 4.43 6.81 8.74
C TYR A 83 5.42 7.48 7.78
N LEU A 84 5.18 8.71 7.35
CA LEU A 84 6.06 9.47 6.45
C LEU A 84 7.48 9.60 7.02
N LEU A 85 7.57 10.00 8.29
CA LEU A 85 8.85 10.17 8.97
C LEU A 85 9.63 8.85 9.06
N ALA A 86 8.98 7.79 9.49
CA ALA A 86 9.63 6.50 9.66
C ALA A 86 9.96 5.81 8.33
N ALA A 87 9.16 6.01 7.28
CA ALA A 87 9.41 5.44 5.96
C ALA A 87 10.75 5.86 5.36
N ALA A 88 11.19 7.09 5.68
CA ALA A 88 12.49 7.59 5.25
C ALA A 88 13.67 6.75 5.79
N PHE A 89 13.52 6.16 6.97
CA PHE A 89 14.57 5.40 7.65
C PHE A 89 14.34 3.88 7.61
N ALA A 90 13.12 3.42 7.35
CA ALA A 90 12.76 2.00 7.42
C ALA A 90 13.62 1.12 6.50
N GLY A 91 13.93 1.61 5.29
CA GLY A 91 14.80 0.90 4.36
C GLY A 91 16.25 0.79 4.86
N LEU A 92 16.79 1.86 5.45
CA LEU A 92 18.14 1.88 6.04
C LEU A 92 18.24 0.94 7.24
N LEU A 93 17.23 0.96 8.11
CA LEU A 93 17.17 0.04 9.25
C LEU A 93 17.08 -1.42 8.78
N ALA A 94 16.27 -1.70 7.77
CA ALA A 94 16.17 -3.05 7.21
C ALA A 94 17.48 -3.52 6.55
N ALA A 95 18.21 -2.62 5.88
CA ALA A 95 19.51 -2.94 5.32
C ALA A 95 20.55 -3.24 6.40
N ARG A 96 20.47 -2.57 7.57
CA ARG A 96 21.42 -2.76 8.67
C ARG A 96 21.08 -3.94 9.57
N PHE A 97 19.82 -4.12 9.93
CA PHE A 97 19.38 -5.09 10.95
C PHE A 97 18.63 -6.30 10.37
N GLY A 98 18.37 -6.29 9.06
CA GLY A 98 17.55 -7.28 8.37
C GLY A 98 16.04 -6.94 8.40
N PRO A 99 15.32 -7.23 7.31
CA PRO A 99 13.87 -7.00 7.20
C PRO A 99 13.05 -7.66 8.30
N ARG A 100 13.38 -8.91 8.68
CA ARG A 100 12.68 -9.66 9.74
C ARG A 100 12.65 -8.91 11.07
N VAL A 101 13.80 -8.40 11.52
CA VAL A 101 13.93 -7.70 12.80
C VAL A 101 13.12 -6.41 12.77
N VAL A 102 13.27 -5.63 11.70
CA VAL A 102 12.59 -4.34 11.56
C VAL A 102 11.07 -4.52 11.48
N ILE A 103 10.58 -5.48 10.67
CA ILE A 103 9.15 -5.80 10.58
C ILE A 103 8.60 -6.22 11.95
N SER A 104 9.29 -7.13 12.64
CA SER A 104 8.83 -7.63 13.95
C SER A 104 8.80 -6.53 15.01
N ALA A 105 9.87 -5.75 15.14
CA ALA A 105 9.91 -4.63 16.08
C ALA A 105 8.82 -3.58 15.78
N SER A 106 8.56 -3.34 14.50
CA SER A 106 7.54 -2.39 14.06
C SER A 106 6.12 -2.88 14.28
N LEU A 107 5.86 -4.17 14.11
CA LEU A 107 4.58 -4.80 14.46
C LEU A 107 4.31 -4.72 15.97
N LEU A 108 5.33 -4.98 16.79
CA LEU A 108 5.23 -4.82 18.24
C LEU A 108 4.96 -3.37 18.62
N LEU A 109 5.68 -2.42 18.02
CA LEU A 109 5.43 -0.98 18.23
C LEU A 109 4.00 -0.60 17.84
N THR A 110 3.50 -1.07 16.70
CA THR A 110 2.13 -0.83 16.25
C THR A 110 1.11 -1.40 17.24
N ALA A 111 1.34 -2.63 17.71
CA ALA A 111 0.47 -3.28 18.69
C ALA A 111 0.41 -2.50 20.02
N LEU A 112 1.58 -2.15 20.56
CA LEU A 112 1.67 -1.37 21.81
C LEU A 112 1.07 0.03 21.64
N ALA A 113 1.27 0.68 20.50
CA ALA A 113 0.68 1.98 20.20
C ALA A 113 -0.86 1.93 20.12
N MET A 114 -1.44 0.86 19.57
CA MET A 114 -2.89 0.64 19.58
C MET A 114 -3.41 0.42 21.00
N ILE A 115 -2.76 -0.42 21.79
CA ILE A 115 -3.13 -0.65 23.20
C ILE A 115 -3.03 0.67 23.98
N LEU A 116 -1.96 1.43 23.78
CA LEU A 116 -1.76 2.74 24.39
C LEU A 116 -2.89 3.71 24.02
N THR A 117 -3.30 3.73 22.74
CA THR A 117 -4.42 4.58 22.26
C THR A 117 -5.73 4.26 22.99
N GLY A 118 -6.01 2.98 23.27
CA GLY A 118 -7.19 2.58 24.03
C GLY A 118 -7.09 2.93 25.53
N PHE A 119 -5.86 2.94 26.06
CA PHE A 119 -5.63 3.18 27.49
C PHE A 119 -5.69 4.67 27.86
N LEU A 120 -5.18 5.55 27.00
CA LEU A 120 -5.10 6.98 27.32
C LEU A 120 -6.46 7.69 27.13
N PRO A 121 -6.92 8.47 28.14
CA PRO A 121 -8.25 9.08 28.12
C PRO A 121 -8.28 10.47 27.44
N THR A 122 -7.19 10.92 26.85
CA THR A 122 -7.06 12.28 26.32
C THR A 122 -6.79 12.31 24.82
N PHE A 123 -7.14 13.42 24.18
CA PHE A 123 -6.82 13.66 22.78
C PHE A 123 -5.31 13.57 22.51
N ASP A 124 -4.48 14.18 23.35
CA ASP A 124 -3.01 14.17 23.20
C ASP A 124 -2.44 12.75 23.35
N GLY A 125 -2.98 11.96 24.25
CA GLY A 125 -2.60 10.56 24.40
C GLY A 125 -2.96 9.75 23.16
N ALA A 126 -4.18 9.92 22.63
CA ALA A 126 -4.61 9.29 21.40
C ALA A 126 -3.73 9.73 20.21
N ARG A 127 -3.37 11.00 20.13
CA ARG A 127 -2.48 11.56 19.11
C ARG A 127 -1.10 10.91 19.13
N LEU A 128 -0.50 10.76 20.32
CA LEU A 128 0.77 10.05 20.49
C LEU A 128 0.67 8.58 20.05
N GLY A 129 -0.37 7.87 20.49
CA GLY A 129 -0.59 6.48 20.08
C GLY A 129 -0.76 6.35 18.57
N ARG A 130 -1.50 7.25 17.94
CA ARG A 130 -1.68 7.28 16.48
C ARG A 130 -0.38 7.55 15.73
N PHE A 131 0.44 8.49 16.21
CA PHE A 131 1.77 8.77 15.66
C PHE A 131 2.69 7.52 15.72
N LEU A 132 2.79 6.88 16.89
CA LEU A 132 3.59 5.69 17.10
C LEU A 132 3.11 4.51 16.24
N ALA A 133 1.78 4.33 16.11
CA ALA A 133 1.21 3.33 15.21
C ALA A 133 1.57 3.62 13.74
N GLY A 134 1.69 4.89 13.35
CA GLY A 134 2.18 5.29 12.04
C GLY A 134 3.64 4.92 11.81
N VAL A 135 4.50 5.20 12.79
CA VAL A 135 5.92 4.81 12.77
C VAL A 135 6.06 3.29 12.59
N GLY A 136 5.33 2.50 13.39
CA GLY A 136 5.31 1.05 13.25
C GLY A 136 4.74 0.60 11.90
N GLY A 137 3.72 1.30 11.39
CA GLY A 137 3.14 1.02 10.07
C GLY A 137 4.15 1.08 8.93
N ALA A 138 5.03 2.09 8.92
CA ALA A 138 6.08 2.23 7.91
C ALA A 138 7.13 1.14 8.03
N GLY A 139 7.62 0.88 9.25
CA GLY A 139 8.63 -0.15 9.49
C GLY A 139 8.10 -1.59 9.25
N GLY A 140 6.79 -1.81 9.35
CA GLY A 140 6.17 -3.08 8.95
C GLY A 140 6.00 -3.23 7.44
N ASN A 141 5.63 -2.15 6.72
CA ASN A 141 5.28 -2.20 5.31
C ASN A 141 6.47 -2.06 4.35
N VAL A 142 7.37 -1.10 4.58
CA VAL A 142 8.49 -0.82 3.66
C VAL A 142 9.44 -2.02 3.53
N PRO A 143 9.95 -2.63 4.64
CA PRO A 143 10.78 -3.82 4.54
C PRO A 143 10.04 -5.06 4.04
N ALA A 144 8.71 -5.14 4.22
CA ALA A 144 7.90 -6.23 3.68
C ALA A 144 7.96 -6.26 2.14
N MET A 145 7.95 -5.10 1.48
CA MET A 145 8.13 -5.01 0.03
C MET A 145 9.55 -5.40 -0.40
N ALA A 146 10.57 -5.12 0.42
CA ALA A 146 11.94 -5.60 0.17
C ALA A 146 12.03 -7.13 0.22
N LEU A 147 11.32 -7.78 1.16
CA LEU A 147 11.24 -9.25 1.22
C LEU A 147 10.58 -9.85 -0.03
N VAL A 148 9.54 -9.20 -0.59
CA VAL A 148 8.97 -9.64 -1.88
C VAL A 148 10.06 -9.69 -2.96
N SER A 149 10.92 -8.68 -3.01
CA SER A 149 12.01 -8.64 -3.99
C SER A 149 13.10 -9.67 -3.74
N ALA A 150 13.33 -10.08 -2.48
CA ALA A 150 14.33 -11.08 -2.11
C ALA A 150 13.84 -12.52 -2.36
N TRP A 151 12.54 -12.79 -2.14
CA TRP A 151 11.96 -14.14 -2.20
C TRP A 151 11.34 -14.51 -3.55
N PHE A 152 11.14 -13.52 -4.45
CA PHE A 152 10.47 -13.75 -5.75
C PHE A 152 11.32 -13.20 -6.91
N GLY A 153 11.50 -14.02 -7.95
CA GLY A 153 12.12 -13.61 -9.20
C GLY A 153 11.29 -12.54 -9.92
N VAL A 154 11.92 -11.80 -10.84
CA VAL A 154 11.33 -10.62 -11.52
C VAL A 154 9.94 -10.90 -12.11
N ARG A 155 9.76 -12.08 -12.72
CA ARG A 155 8.47 -12.48 -13.32
C ARG A 155 7.33 -12.61 -12.32
N ARG A 156 7.60 -12.94 -11.06
CA ARG A 156 6.59 -13.19 -10.01
C ARG A 156 6.48 -12.06 -9.00
N ARG A 157 7.41 -11.09 -8.98
CA ARG A 157 7.43 -9.97 -8.03
C ARG A 157 6.15 -9.15 -8.05
N GLY A 158 5.61 -8.86 -9.25
CA GLY A 158 4.38 -8.09 -9.39
C GLY A 158 3.19 -8.77 -8.73
N LEU A 159 3.02 -10.07 -8.97
CA LEU A 159 1.99 -10.89 -8.33
C LEU A 159 2.16 -10.95 -6.81
N ALA A 160 3.40 -11.19 -6.35
CA ALA A 160 3.69 -11.26 -4.92
C ALA A 160 3.49 -9.91 -4.22
N ALA A 161 3.86 -8.79 -4.86
CA ALA A 161 3.61 -7.45 -4.33
C ALA A 161 2.10 -7.13 -4.28
N GLY A 162 1.35 -7.49 -5.32
CA GLY A 162 -0.11 -7.37 -5.33
C GLY A 162 -0.77 -8.18 -4.19
N ALA A 163 -0.32 -9.43 -4.01
CA ALA A 163 -0.76 -10.25 -2.89
C ALA A 163 -0.37 -9.64 -1.52
N ALA A 164 0.84 -9.10 -1.38
CA ALA A 164 1.28 -8.46 -0.13
C ALA A 164 0.37 -7.27 0.25
N VAL A 165 -0.02 -6.43 -0.70
CA VAL A 165 -0.92 -5.28 -0.47
C VAL A 165 -2.31 -5.72 -0.03
N SER A 166 -2.77 -6.94 -0.38
CA SER A 166 -4.07 -7.47 0.09
C SER A 166 -4.16 -7.61 1.61
N GLY A 167 -3.03 -7.56 2.33
CA GLY A 167 -3.03 -7.42 3.79
C GLY A 167 -3.81 -6.20 4.28
N SER A 168 -3.79 -5.08 3.54
CA SER A 168 -4.64 -3.92 3.82
C SER A 168 -6.12 -4.24 3.66
N SER A 169 -6.48 -4.96 2.58
CA SER A 169 -7.86 -5.43 2.35
C SER A 169 -8.36 -6.35 3.47
N LEU A 170 -7.51 -7.27 3.97
CA LEU A 170 -7.82 -8.09 5.13
C LEU A 170 -8.13 -7.23 6.37
N GLY A 171 -7.43 -6.10 6.53
CA GLY A 171 -7.73 -5.14 7.59
C GLY A 171 -9.17 -4.64 7.51
N LEU A 172 -9.64 -4.24 6.33
CA LEU A 172 -11.02 -3.81 6.11
C LEU A 172 -12.02 -4.93 6.41
N MET A 173 -11.72 -6.15 5.91
CA MET A 173 -12.57 -7.32 6.11
C MET A 173 -12.74 -7.69 7.58
N VAL A 174 -11.68 -7.58 8.36
CA VAL A 174 -11.70 -7.94 9.80
C VAL A 174 -12.30 -6.82 10.63
N THR A 175 -11.86 -5.57 10.43
CA THR A 175 -12.29 -4.45 11.27
C THR A 175 -13.74 -4.04 11.03
N GLY A 176 -14.26 -4.26 9.80
CA GLY A 176 -15.64 -3.97 9.44
C GLY A 176 -16.66 -4.62 10.37
N PRO A 177 -16.72 -5.94 10.48
CA PRO A 177 -17.67 -6.62 11.38
C PRO A 177 -17.22 -6.67 12.84
N LEU A 178 -15.91 -6.75 13.10
CA LEU A 178 -15.37 -6.92 14.45
C LEU A 178 -15.66 -5.70 15.35
N ILE A 179 -15.36 -4.50 14.87
CA ILE A 179 -15.46 -3.29 15.69
C ILE A 179 -16.91 -2.98 16.08
N PRO A 180 -17.90 -2.98 15.16
CA PRO A 180 -19.30 -2.80 15.58
C PRO A 180 -19.78 -3.82 16.60
N SER A 181 -19.36 -5.09 16.50
CA SER A 181 -19.72 -6.12 17.46
C SER A 181 -19.12 -5.89 18.85
N ILE A 182 -17.90 -5.36 18.93
CA ILE A 182 -17.28 -4.98 20.18
C ILE A 182 -18.01 -3.76 20.77
N VAL A 183 -18.22 -2.72 19.97
CA VAL A 183 -18.88 -1.49 20.42
C VAL A 183 -20.31 -1.77 20.92
N SER A 184 -21.08 -2.62 20.22
CA SER A 184 -22.43 -3.00 20.67
C SER A 184 -22.44 -3.76 22.00
N ARG A 185 -21.39 -4.52 22.31
CA ARG A 185 -21.28 -5.31 23.53
C ARG A 185 -20.77 -4.51 24.73
N TYR A 186 -19.85 -3.57 24.51
CA TYR A 186 -19.14 -2.85 25.58
C TYR A 186 -19.60 -1.38 25.70
N GLY A 187 -20.54 -0.91 24.87
CA GLY A 187 -21.11 0.43 24.97
C GLY A 187 -20.04 1.53 24.88
N ASP A 188 -20.03 2.44 25.83
CA ASP A 188 -19.17 3.62 25.86
C ASP A 188 -17.66 3.28 25.88
N ASP A 189 -17.27 2.16 26.47
CA ASP A 189 -15.90 1.67 26.47
C ASP A 189 -15.56 0.84 25.22
N GLY A 190 -16.50 0.59 24.34
CA GLY A 190 -16.33 -0.27 23.16
C GLY A 190 -15.20 0.16 22.25
N TRP A 191 -14.95 1.46 22.11
CA TRP A 191 -13.82 1.96 21.32
C TRP A 191 -12.46 1.63 21.96
N ARG A 192 -12.34 1.63 23.28
CA ARG A 192 -11.12 1.23 24.02
C ARG A 192 -10.86 -0.26 23.84
N VAL A 193 -11.89 -1.07 24.09
CA VAL A 193 -11.82 -2.52 23.90
C VAL A 193 -11.47 -2.87 22.46
N SER A 194 -11.96 -2.10 21.48
CA SER A 194 -11.60 -2.27 20.07
C SER A 194 -10.10 -2.05 19.84
N TRP A 195 -9.50 -1.02 20.43
CA TRP A 195 -8.05 -0.81 20.35
C TRP A 195 -7.25 -1.93 21.00
N TYR A 196 -7.72 -2.46 22.16
CA TYR A 196 -7.07 -3.60 22.82
C TYR A 196 -7.18 -4.86 21.97
N ALA A 197 -8.33 -5.11 21.35
CA ALA A 197 -8.52 -6.26 20.47
C ALA A 197 -7.62 -6.20 19.23
N LEU A 198 -7.54 -5.04 18.56
CA LEU A 198 -6.65 -4.86 17.40
C LEU A 198 -5.18 -4.95 17.81
N GLY A 199 -4.81 -4.38 18.97
CA GLY A 199 -3.47 -4.51 19.53
C GLY A 199 -3.10 -5.97 19.83
N GLY A 200 -4.01 -6.73 20.43
CA GLY A 200 -3.84 -8.16 20.69
C GLY A 200 -3.65 -8.99 19.42
N LEU A 201 -4.47 -8.72 18.37
CA LEU A 201 -4.29 -9.35 17.07
C LEU A 201 -2.92 -9.01 16.45
N ALA A 202 -2.49 -7.76 16.56
CA ALA A 202 -1.17 -7.34 16.05
C ALA A 202 0.00 -7.97 16.84
N VAL A 203 -0.16 -8.22 18.15
CA VAL A 203 0.81 -9.02 18.93
C VAL A 203 0.88 -10.45 18.37
N GLY A 204 -0.25 -11.07 18.06
CA GLY A 204 -0.27 -12.40 17.43
C GLY A 204 0.49 -12.41 16.10
N VAL A 205 0.27 -11.40 15.24
CA VAL A 205 1.00 -11.24 13.97
C VAL A 205 2.49 -11.00 14.23
N PHE A 206 2.84 -10.17 15.21
CA PHE A 206 4.23 -9.98 15.63
C PHE A 206 4.91 -11.30 15.98
N VAL A 207 4.29 -12.12 16.82
CA VAL A 207 4.85 -13.41 17.24
C VAL A 207 5.09 -14.32 16.04
N LEU A 208 4.10 -14.43 15.14
CA LEU A 208 4.23 -15.24 13.93
C LEU A 208 5.38 -14.76 13.03
N CYS A 209 5.46 -13.43 12.78
CA CYS A 209 6.51 -12.86 11.96
C CYS A 209 7.89 -13.00 12.62
N ALA A 210 8.00 -12.76 13.93
CA ALA A 210 9.25 -12.87 14.66
C ALA A 210 9.82 -14.30 14.65
N TRP A 211 8.96 -15.33 14.65
CA TRP A 211 9.40 -16.72 14.63
C TRP A 211 9.65 -17.28 13.23
N LEU A 212 8.76 -17.00 12.30
CA LEU A 212 8.68 -17.72 11.02
C LEU A 212 9.28 -16.93 9.86
N LEU A 213 9.31 -15.58 9.91
CA LEU A 213 9.85 -14.78 8.84
C LEU A 213 11.35 -15.03 8.69
N ARG A 214 11.84 -14.97 7.45
CA ARG A 214 13.25 -15.11 7.09
C ARG A 214 13.63 -14.03 6.09
N ASP A 215 14.85 -13.50 6.23
CA ASP A 215 15.31 -12.40 5.40
C ASP A 215 15.65 -12.88 3.98
N ARG A 216 16.20 -14.08 3.85
CA ARG A 216 16.69 -14.62 2.58
C ARG A 216 16.28 -16.06 2.36
N PRO A 217 16.02 -16.45 1.09
CA PRO A 217 15.73 -17.84 0.73
C PRO A 217 16.86 -18.81 1.11
N GLU A 218 18.11 -18.33 1.04
CA GLU A 218 19.31 -19.12 1.32
C GLU A 218 19.33 -19.65 2.78
N GLU A 219 18.71 -18.94 3.73
CA GLU A 219 18.57 -19.37 5.13
C GLU A 219 17.75 -20.68 5.27
N ARG A 220 17.00 -21.03 4.25
CA ARG A 220 16.21 -22.26 4.14
C ARG A 220 16.75 -23.22 3.08
N GLY A 221 17.91 -22.93 2.50
CA GLY A 221 18.52 -23.74 1.45
C GLY A 221 17.72 -23.77 0.14
N VAL A 222 16.92 -22.74 -0.12
CA VAL A 222 16.09 -22.63 -1.32
C VAL A 222 16.48 -21.40 -2.16
N THR A 223 16.06 -21.39 -3.43
CA THR A 223 16.21 -20.25 -4.33
C THR A 223 14.92 -19.43 -4.36
N PRO A 224 14.98 -18.13 -4.73
CA PRO A 224 13.79 -17.31 -4.94
C PRO A 224 12.80 -17.94 -5.90
N LEU A 225 11.52 -17.84 -5.58
CA LEU A 225 10.46 -18.47 -6.35
C LEU A 225 10.31 -17.83 -7.74
N GLY A 226 10.61 -18.60 -8.79
CA GLY A 226 10.54 -18.15 -10.19
C GLY A 226 11.75 -17.34 -10.65
N GLU A 227 12.89 -17.43 -9.94
CA GLU A 227 14.16 -16.87 -10.39
C GLU A 227 14.69 -17.66 -11.60
N ILE A 228 15.19 -16.98 -12.60
CA ILE A 228 15.88 -17.55 -13.75
C ILE A 228 17.40 -17.49 -13.56
N GLU A 229 18.16 -18.36 -14.26
CA GLU A 229 19.62 -18.46 -14.12
C GLU A 229 20.33 -17.12 -14.38
N ALA A 230 19.86 -16.33 -15.35
CA ALA A 230 20.41 -14.99 -15.64
C ALA A 230 20.29 -14.05 -14.44
N GLU A 231 19.13 -13.97 -13.78
CA GLU A 231 18.92 -13.16 -12.57
C GLU A 231 19.81 -13.60 -11.42
N ARG A 232 20.03 -14.90 -11.30
CA ARG A 232 20.91 -15.49 -10.29
C ARG A 232 22.37 -15.11 -10.49
N LEU A 233 22.82 -15.09 -11.75
CA LEU A 233 24.18 -14.67 -12.11
C LEU A 233 24.37 -13.17 -11.87
N GLU A 234 23.43 -12.33 -12.27
CA GLU A 234 23.46 -10.88 -12.02
C GLU A 234 23.52 -10.59 -10.51
N ARG A 235 22.69 -11.25 -9.70
CA ARG A 235 22.71 -11.11 -8.24
C ARG A 235 24.05 -11.54 -7.62
N ARG A 236 24.70 -12.58 -8.14
CA ARG A 236 26.03 -13.04 -7.70
C ARG A 236 27.16 -12.13 -8.11
N ALA A 237 27.03 -11.48 -9.29
CA ALA A 237 28.03 -10.54 -9.78
C ALA A 237 28.13 -9.27 -8.91
N GLY A 238 27.18 -9.08 -7.98
CA GLY A 238 27.13 -7.97 -7.05
C GLY A 238 26.80 -6.65 -7.75
N ASP A 239 25.84 -5.96 -7.18
CA ASP A 239 25.48 -4.60 -7.58
C ASP A 239 26.69 -3.66 -7.35
N ARG A 240 27.53 -3.49 -8.35
CA ARG A 240 28.41 -2.33 -8.43
C ARG A 240 27.54 -1.13 -8.75
N ALA A 241 26.73 -0.72 -7.77
CA ALA A 241 25.88 0.45 -7.90
C ALA A 241 26.77 1.68 -8.06
N SER A 242 26.89 2.15 -9.29
CA SER A 242 27.38 3.52 -9.52
C SER A 242 26.47 4.51 -8.77
N PRO A 243 27.01 5.61 -8.21
CA PRO A 243 26.21 6.59 -7.48
C PRO A 243 24.99 7.00 -8.32
N LEU A 244 23.80 6.90 -7.73
CA LEU A 244 22.57 7.32 -8.38
C LEU A 244 22.65 8.82 -8.67
N ALA A 245 22.37 9.21 -9.90
CA ALA A 245 22.32 10.61 -10.32
C ALA A 245 21.04 11.28 -9.77
N TRP A 246 20.92 11.40 -8.45
CA TRP A 246 19.78 12.00 -7.76
C TRP A 246 19.41 13.37 -8.33
N ALA A 247 20.43 14.19 -8.67
CA ALA A 247 20.23 15.54 -9.18
C ALA A 247 19.47 15.56 -10.52
N SER A 248 19.67 14.58 -11.41
CA SER A 248 18.97 14.50 -12.68
C SER A 248 17.50 14.15 -12.50
N VAL A 249 17.19 13.26 -11.56
CA VAL A 249 15.81 12.86 -11.23
C VAL A 249 15.06 14.04 -10.61
N TRP A 250 15.67 14.70 -9.61
CA TRP A 250 15.07 15.83 -8.91
C TRP A 250 14.76 17.04 -9.80
N ARG A 251 15.59 17.31 -10.81
CA ARG A 251 15.38 18.39 -11.78
C ARG A 251 14.37 18.08 -12.88
N SER A 252 13.87 16.85 -12.97
CA SER A 252 12.95 16.45 -14.01
C SER A 252 11.54 17.04 -13.80
N ARG A 253 11.05 17.83 -14.76
CA ARG A 253 9.66 18.32 -14.74
C ARG A 253 8.63 17.19 -14.77
N VAL A 254 8.96 16.08 -15.45
CA VAL A 254 8.09 14.90 -15.52
C VAL A 254 7.95 14.23 -14.17
N LEU A 255 9.02 14.20 -13.37
CA LEU A 255 8.94 13.70 -11.98
C LEU A 255 7.93 14.49 -11.17
N TRP A 256 8.02 15.81 -11.17
CA TRP A 256 7.13 16.68 -10.38
C TRP A 256 5.69 16.60 -10.87
N HIS A 257 5.48 16.39 -12.16
CA HIS A 257 4.15 16.14 -12.71
C HIS A 257 3.58 14.79 -12.19
N LEU A 258 4.37 13.71 -12.25
CA LEU A 258 3.97 12.42 -11.66
C LEU A 258 3.73 12.54 -10.14
N ALA A 259 4.58 13.29 -9.44
CA ALA A 259 4.43 13.51 -8.01
C ALA A 259 3.14 14.28 -7.68
N ALA A 260 2.73 15.26 -8.51
CA ALA A 260 1.47 15.97 -8.35
C ALA A 260 0.25 15.05 -8.57
N ILE A 261 0.29 14.19 -9.58
CA ILE A 261 -0.74 13.16 -9.80
C ILE A 261 -0.82 12.22 -8.58
N TYR A 262 0.33 11.82 -8.08
CA TYR A 262 0.38 10.91 -6.92
C TYR A 262 -0.04 11.58 -5.62
N PHE A 263 0.22 12.88 -5.46
CA PHE A 263 -0.34 13.71 -4.38
C PHE A 263 -1.87 13.68 -4.41
N ALA A 264 -2.49 13.85 -5.59
CA ALA A 264 -3.94 13.81 -5.74
C ALA A 264 -4.53 12.48 -5.24
N PHE A 265 -3.87 11.35 -5.50
CA PHE A 265 -4.24 10.07 -4.93
C PHE A 265 -4.12 10.09 -3.40
N GLY A 266 -2.95 10.45 -2.86
CA GLY A 266 -2.70 10.46 -1.43
C GLY A 266 -3.74 11.28 -0.66
N PHE A 267 -4.02 12.49 -1.15
CA PHE A 267 -4.99 13.40 -0.56
C PHE A 267 -6.42 12.86 -0.62
N SER A 268 -6.86 12.43 -1.79
CA SER A 268 -8.27 12.11 -2.02
C SER A 268 -8.70 10.77 -1.39
N TYR A 269 -7.93 9.70 -1.63
CA TYR A 269 -8.36 8.38 -1.14
C TYR A 269 -8.34 8.29 0.38
N VAL A 270 -7.40 8.98 1.04
CA VAL A 270 -7.30 8.92 2.50
C VAL A 270 -8.45 9.61 3.19
N ILE A 271 -8.99 10.69 2.62
CA ILE A 271 -10.21 11.35 3.13
C ILE A 271 -11.37 10.36 3.10
N TYR A 272 -11.59 9.72 1.95
CA TYR A 272 -12.66 8.73 1.81
C TYR A 272 -12.47 7.57 2.77
N ALA A 273 -11.28 6.95 2.77
CA ALA A 273 -11.00 5.81 3.62
C ALA A 273 -11.10 6.12 5.12
N THR A 274 -10.74 7.34 5.56
CA THR A 274 -10.79 7.72 6.96
C THR A 274 -12.21 7.96 7.45
N PHE A 275 -13.00 8.71 6.70
CA PHE A 275 -14.31 9.19 7.16
C PHE A 275 -15.50 8.40 6.62
N PHE A 276 -15.26 7.34 5.85
CA PHE A 276 -16.31 6.53 5.24
C PHE A 276 -17.37 6.05 6.26
N ILE A 277 -16.96 5.31 7.27
CA ILE A 277 -17.88 4.80 8.30
C ILE A 277 -18.45 5.95 9.14
N ARG A 278 -17.63 6.95 9.50
CA ARG A 278 -18.09 8.11 10.27
C ARG A 278 -19.21 8.86 9.57
N TYR A 279 -19.10 9.08 8.27
CA TYR A 279 -20.14 9.74 7.46
C TYR A 279 -21.40 8.89 7.36
N LEU A 280 -21.27 7.60 7.09
CA LEU A 280 -22.41 6.69 6.99
C LEU A 280 -23.23 6.63 8.29
N VAL A 281 -22.55 6.50 9.42
CA VAL A 281 -23.20 6.39 10.73
C VAL A 281 -23.74 7.75 11.21
N GLY A 282 -22.98 8.82 11.02
CA GLY A 282 -23.34 10.14 11.55
C GLY A 282 -24.33 10.90 10.68
N GLU A 283 -24.31 10.70 9.36
CA GLU A 283 -25.08 11.50 8.41
C GLU A 283 -25.88 10.66 7.42
N GLY A 284 -25.44 9.44 7.13
CA GLY A 284 -26.05 8.55 6.14
C GLY A 284 -27.20 7.68 6.66
N GLY A 285 -27.47 7.71 7.98
CA GLY A 285 -28.52 6.88 8.60
C GLY A 285 -28.20 5.39 8.69
N PHE A 286 -26.93 4.99 8.50
CA PHE A 286 -26.50 3.62 8.66
C PHE A 286 -26.26 3.29 10.14
N THR A 287 -26.54 2.03 10.51
CA THR A 287 -26.02 1.49 11.78
C THR A 287 -24.51 1.22 11.67
N ALA A 288 -23.81 1.18 12.79
CA ALA A 288 -22.41 0.80 12.80
C ALA A 288 -22.16 -0.58 12.15
N GLY A 289 -23.10 -1.54 12.37
CA GLY A 289 -23.05 -2.87 11.78
C GLY A 289 -23.18 -2.85 10.26
N SER A 290 -24.18 -2.14 9.69
CA SER A 290 -24.36 -2.07 8.24
C SER A 290 -23.22 -1.33 7.53
N ALA A 291 -22.71 -0.24 8.13
CA ALA A 291 -21.53 0.46 7.62
C ALA A 291 -20.27 -0.42 7.68
N GLY A 292 -20.10 -1.20 8.76
CA GLY A 292 -19.01 -2.16 8.89
C GLY A 292 -19.08 -3.31 7.88
N LEU A 293 -20.27 -3.83 7.58
CA LEU A 293 -20.47 -4.83 6.52
C LEU A 293 -20.13 -4.27 5.14
N LEU A 294 -20.48 -3.01 4.86
CA LEU A 294 -20.09 -2.37 3.60
C LEU A 294 -18.57 -2.17 3.52
N TRP A 295 -17.92 -1.88 4.65
CA TRP A 295 -16.45 -1.79 4.74
C TRP A 295 -15.78 -3.14 4.47
N LEU A 296 -16.34 -4.24 4.98
CA LEU A 296 -15.92 -5.60 4.65
C LEU A 296 -16.05 -5.86 3.15
N GLN A 297 -17.19 -5.52 2.53
CA GLN A 297 -17.41 -5.71 1.09
C GLN A 297 -16.38 -4.94 0.25
N ILE A 298 -16.07 -3.68 0.63
CA ILE A 298 -14.97 -2.93 0.02
C ILE A 298 -13.65 -3.71 0.16
N GLY A 299 -13.35 -4.25 1.34
CA GLY A 299 -12.18 -5.09 1.57
C GLY A 299 -12.09 -6.27 0.61
N VAL A 300 -13.17 -7.04 0.47
CA VAL A 300 -13.23 -8.21 -0.42
C VAL A 300 -12.96 -7.82 -1.88
N VAL A 301 -13.67 -6.83 -2.39
CA VAL A 301 -13.56 -6.40 -3.79
C VAL A 301 -12.22 -5.73 -4.07
N SER A 302 -11.65 -5.01 -3.11
CA SER A 302 -10.38 -4.28 -3.29
C SER A 302 -9.18 -5.19 -3.55
N VAL A 303 -9.24 -6.48 -3.18
CA VAL A 303 -8.16 -7.45 -3.47
C VAL A 303 -7.86 -7.54 -4.96
N ILE A 304 -8.86 -7.44 -5.81
CA ILE A 304 -8.69 -7.58 -7.28
C ILE A 304 -8.41 -6.25 -7.97
N SER A 305 -8.44 -5.11 -7.26
CA SER A 305 -8.29 -3.78 -7.87
C SER A 305 -7.00 -3.62 -8.67
N GLY A 306 -5.88 -4.09 -8.12
CA GLY A 306 -4.57 -4.03 -8.80
C GLY A 306 -4.50 -4.84 -10.09
N PHE A 307 -5.17 -6.00 -10.13
CA PHE A 307 -5.23 -6.83 -11.34
C PHE A 307 -6.06 -6.19 -12.44
N ILE A 308 -7.21 -5.61 -12.09
CA ILE A 308 -8.08 -4.90 -13.04
C ILE A 308 -7.30 -3.79 -13.74
N TRP A 309 -6.72 -2.89 -12.98
CA TRP A 309 -6.04 -1.71 -13.52
C TRP A 309 -4.65 -2.00 -14.07
N GLY A 310 -3.99 -3.06 -13.61
CA GLY A 310 -2.81 -3.62 -14.24
C GLY A 310 -3.12 -4.09 -15.67
N GLY A 311 -4.18 -4.89 -15.86
CA GLY A 311 -4.64 -5.34 -17.18
C GLY A 311 -5.06 -4.17 -18.10
N VAL A 312 -5.79 -3.18 -17.56
CA VAL A 312 -6.10 -1.94 -18.30
C VAL A 312 -4.81 -1.24 -18.77
N SER A 313 -3.84 -1.12 -17.87
CA SER A 313 -2.55 -0.48 -18.14
C SER A 313 -1.72 -1.21 -19.21
N ASP A 314 -1.75 -2.54 -19.21
CA ASP A 314 -0.99 -3.34 -20.18
C ASP A 314 -1.64 -3.28 -21.57
N ARG A 315 -3.00 -3.18 -21.65
CA ARG A 315 -3.74 -3.13 -22.91
C ARG A 315 -3.80 -1.72 -23.52
N TRP A 316 -4.05 -0.69 -22.72
CA TRP A 316 -4.31 0.69 -23.18
C TRP A 316 -3.24 1.70 -22.76
N GLY A 317 -2.21 1.24 -22.07
CA GLY A 317 -1.08 2.06 -21.64
C GLY A 317 -1.29 2.76 -20.29
N ARG A 318 -0.18 3.21 -19.70
CA ARG A 318 -0.14 3.81 -18.34
C ARG A 318 -1.01 5.05 -18.20
N ARG A 319 -0.98 5.93 -19.23
CA ARG A 319 -1.79 7.16 -19.26
C ARG A 319 -3.29 6.86 -19.16
N ALA A 320 -3.79 5.97 -20.02
CA ALA A 320 -5.21 5.63 -20.05
C ALA A 320 -5.66 4.96 -18.72
N ALA A 321 -4.82 4.09 -18.15
CA ALA A 321 -5.09 3.46 -16.86
C ALA A 321 -5.13 4.47 -15.72
N LEU A 322 -4.18 5.40 -15.63
CA LEU A 322 -4.19 6.46 -14.62
C LEU A 322 -5.39 7.39 -14.78
N MET A 323 -5.70 7.83 -15.99
CA MET A 323 -6.92 8.62 -16.24
C MET A 323 -8.18 7.89 -15.79
N GLY A 324 -8.33 6.64 -16.22
CA GLY A 324 -9.50 5.83 -15.88
C GLY A 324 -9.65 5.58 -14.39
N VAL A 325 -8.57 5.16 -13.70
CA VAL A 325 -8.63 4.90 -12.26
C VAL A 325 -9.01 6.14 -11.45
N PHE A 326 -8.45 7.30 -11.80
CA PHE A 326 -8.78 8.56 -11.14
C PHE A 326 -10.19 9.07 -11.46
N ALA A 327 -10.64 8.89 -12.71
CA ALA A 327 -12.01 9.22 -13.09
C ALA A 327 -13.03 8.39 -12.30
N VAL A 328 -12.82 7.07 -12.23
CA VAL A 328 -13.70 6.16 -11.46
C VAL A 328 -13.64 6.48 -9.97
N GLN A 329 -12.45 6.66 -9.41
CA GLN A 329 -12.28 6.96 -7.99
C GLN A 329 -12.85 8.34 -7.62
N GLY A 330 -12.60 9.35 -8.47
CA GLY A 330 -13.17 10.69 -8.28
C GLY A 330 -14.71 10.67 -8.37
N THR A 331 -15.27 9.93 -9.31
CA THR A 331 -16.73 9.72 -9.38
C THR A 331 -17.26 9.06 -8.11
N ALA A 332 -16.55 8.06 -7.57
CA ALA A 332 -16.95 7.44 -6.30
C ALA A 332 -17.07 8.48 -5.18
N PHE A 333 -16.09 9.38 -5.04
CA PHE A 333 -16.08 10.40 -4.00
C PHE A 333 -17.13 11.49 -4.22
N LEU A 334 -17.30 11.93 -5.47
CA LEU A 334 -18.33 12.91 -5.82
C LEU A 334 -19.75 12.36 -5.55
N VAL A 335 -20.04 11.13 -5.96
CA VAL A 335 -21.32 10.47 -5.67
C VAL A 335 -21.52 10.35 -4.17
N PHE A 336 -20.51 9.91 -3.42
CA PHE A 336 -20.60 9.75 -1.96
C PHE A 336 -20.91 11.07 -1.23
N GLY A 337 -20.31 12.18 -1.66
CA GLY A 337 -20.55 13.50 -1.10
C GLY A 337 -21.85 14.16 -1.57
N SER A 338 -22.42 13.72 -2.70
CA SER A 338 -23.60 14.38 -3.29
C SER A 338 -24.93 13.80 -2.84
N THR A 339 -24.96 12.57 -2.32
CA THR A 339 -26.22 11.86 -2.04
C THR A 339 -26.11 10.93 -0.84
N ARG A 340 -27.26 10.72 -0.19
CA ARG A 340 -27.43 9.71 0.86
C ARG A 340 -28.34 8.56 0.41
N ALA A 341 -28.71 8.52 -0.86
CA ALA A 341 -29.52 7.45 -1.43
C ALA A 341 -28.76 6.12 -1.37
N LEU A 342 -29.35 5.13 -0.72
CA LEU A 342 -28.73 3.84 -0.45
C LEU A 342 -28.09 3.18 -1.69
N PRO A 343 -28.76 3.10 -2.86
CA PRO A 343 -28.15 2.49 -4.06
C PRO A 343 -26.88 3.21 -4.50
N LEU A 344 -26.84 4.55 -4.42
CA LEU A 344 -25.70 5.34 -4.86
C LEU A 344 -24.54 5.27 -3.87
N VAL A 345 -24.80 5.08 -2.57
CA VAL A 345 -23.78 4.77 -1.58
C VAL A 345 -23.10 3.43 -1.91
N TYR A 346 -23.85 2.38 -2.26
CA TYR A 346 -23.27 1.10 -2.68
C TYR A 346 -22.50 1.22 -3.99
N VAL A 347 -22.99 2.01 -4.96
CA VAL A 347 -22.24 2.30 -6.19
C VAL A 347 -20.93 2.98 -5.88
N SER A 348 -20.92 4.03 -5.05
CA SER A 348 -19.70 4.69 -4.61
C SER A 348 -18.71 3.71 -3.95
N ALA A 349 -19.18 2.89 -3.03
CA ALA A 349 -18.37 1.90 -2.34
C ALA A 349 -17.75 0.89 -3.33
N GLY A 350 -18.53 0.41 -4.31
CA GLY A 350 -18.07 -0.48 -5.38
C GLY A 350 -17.00 0.15 -6.27
N LEU A 351 -17.25 1.40 -6.73
CA LEU A 351 -16.28 2.16 -7.54
C LEU A 351 -14.96 2.40 -6.78
N PHE A 352 -15.06 2.75 -5.50
CA PHE A 352 -13.87 2.87 -4.66
C PHE A 352 -13.14 1.54 -4.51
N ALA A 353 -13.84 0.46 -4.23
CA ALA A 353 -13.26 -0.86 -4.00
C ALA A 353 -12.44 -1.35 -5.20
N ILE A 354 -12.96 -1.21 -6.44
CA ILE A 354 -12.24 -1.62 -7.65
C ILE A 354 -11.05 -0.74 -8.01
N THR A 355 -10.85 0.39 -7.31
CA THR A 355 -9.75 1.34 -7.57
C THR A 355 -8.77 1.47 -6.40
N ALA A 356 -9.11 0.96 -5.22
CA ALA A 356 -8.48 1.30 -3.94
C ALA A 356 -6.95 1.20 -3.91
N TRP A 357 -6.36 0.13 -4.46
CA TRP A 357 -4.92 -0.15 -4.37
C TRP A 357 -4.18 -0.07 -5.70
N SER A 358 -4.81 0.44 -6.74
CA SER A 358 -4.29 0.39 -8.12
C SER A 358 -3.26 1.46 -8.42
N VAL A 359 -3.46 2.69 -7.92
CA VAL A 359 -2.62 3.84 -8.27
C VAL A 359 -1.15 3.65 -7.91
N PRO A 360 -0.76 3.12 -6.71
CA PRO A 360 0.64 2.92 -6.38
C PRO A 360 1.38 2.02 -7.38
N ALA A 361 0.74 0.94 -7.84
CA ALA A 361 1.33 0.03 -8.82
C ALA A 361 1.48 0.69 -10.21
N LEU A 362 0.46 1.45 -10.64
CA LEU A 362 0.51 2.20 -11.89
C LEU A 362 1.59 3.28 -11.87
N MET A 363 1.77 3.97 -10.75
CA MET A 363 2.81 4.98 -10.57
C MET A 363 4.21 4.37 -10.60
N ALA A 364 4.42 3.23 -9.95
CA ALA A 364 5.68 2.50 -9.99
C ALA A 364 6.01 2.05 -11.43
N ALA A 365 5.03 1.50 -12.15
CA ALA A 365 5.19 1.12 -13.54
C ALA A 365 5.49 2.32 -14.46
N SER A 366 4.80 3.46 -14.24
CA SER A 366 5.05 4.69 -15.01
C SER A 366 6.44 5.25 -14.75
N ALA A 367 6.91 5.22 -13.50
CA ALA A 367 8.28 5.64 -13.16
C ALA A 367 9.32 4.72 -13.83
N GLY A 368 9.08 3.40 -13.84
CA GLY A 368 9.92 2.43 -14.55
C GLY A 368 10.02 2.71 -16.03
N ASP A 369 8.89 2.98 -16.63
CA ASP A 369 8.77 3.26 -18.03
C ASP A 369 9.43 4.60 -18.46
N ILE A 370 9.42 5.64 -17.62
CA ILE A 370 9.90 6.99 -17.94
C ILE A 370 11.38 7.13 -17.59
N PHE A 371 11.79 6.63 -16.43
CA PHE A 371 13.15 6.84 -15.91
C PHE A 371 14.06 5.61 -16.09
N GLY A 372 13.52 4.50 -16.61
CA GLY A 372 14.26 3.25 -16.75
C GLY A 372 14.51 2.54 -15.42
N ALA A 373 14.92 1.28 -15.46
CA ALA A 373 15.08 0.42 -14.28
C ALA A 373 16.03 0.99 -13.22
N ARG A 374 17.06 1.74 -13.63
CA ARG A 374 18.08 2.29 -12.74
C ARG A 374 17.58 3.48 -11.89
N LEU A 375 16.80 4.39 -12.48
CA LEU A 375 16.35 5.62 -11.81
C LEU A 375 14.91 5.53 -11.28
N ALA A 376 14.13 4.54 -11.71
CA ALA A 376 12.76 4.35 -11.28
C ALA A 376 12.59 4.27 -9.74
N PRO A 377 13.46 3.56 -8.98
CA PRO A 377 13.33 3.53 -7.52
C PRO A 377 13.48 4.91 -6.87
N ALA A 378 14.39 5.74 -7.39
CA ALA A 378 14.57 7.11 -6.90
C ALA A 378 13.36 7.99 -7.24
N ALA A 379 12.87 7.89 -8.48
CA ALA A 379 11.72 8.66 -8.95
C ALA A 379 10.44 8.32 -8.18
N ILE A 380 10.14 7.03 -8.00
CA ILE A 380 8.95 6.62 -7.24
C ILE A 380 9.09 6.94 -5.75
N GLY A 381 10.28 6.85 -5.18
CA GLY A 381 10.54 7.25 -3.80
C GLY A 381 10.21 8.72 -3.56
N LEU A 382 10.70 9.62 -4.43
CA LEU A 382 10.39 11.06 -4.36
C LEU A 382 8.89 11.35 -4.57
N ALA A 383 8.28 10.71 -5.57
CA ALA A 383 6.84 10.86 -5.81
C ALA A 383 6.01 10.35 -4.61
N THR A 384 6.45 9.28 -3.95
CA THR A 384 5.80 8.74 -2.75
C THR A 384 5.91 9.69 -1.55
N LEU A 385 7.01 10.43 -1.40
CA LEU A 385 7.11 11.48 -0.36
C LEU A 385 6.05 12.56 -0.56
N VAL A 386 5.85 13.02 -1.79
CA VAL A 386 4.83 14.01 -2.14
C VAL A 386 3.42 13.46 -1.93
N MET A 387 3.17 12.21 -2.32
CA MET A 387 1.92 11.51 -2.02
C MET A 387 1.65 11.43 -0.52
N SER A 388 2.65 11.06 0.27
CA SER A 388 2.52 10.91 1.72
C SER A 388 2.24 12.24 2.40
N PHE A 389 2.74 13.36 1.86
CA PHE A 389 2.36 14.69 2.32
C PHE A 389 0.88 14.96 2.06
N GLY A 390 0.35 14.61 0.87
CA GLY A 390 -1.08 14.67 0.58
C GLY A 390 -1.92 13.84 1.56
N GLN A 391 -1.46 12.63 1.87
CA GLN A 391 -2.10 11.80 2.89
C GLN A 391 -2.09 12.46 4.28
N ALA A 392 -0.98 13.05 4.70
CA ALA A 392 -0.85 13.63 6.03
C ALA A 392 -1.74 14.85 6.25
N ILE A 393 -1.97 15.68 5.22
CA ILE A 393 -2.79 16.88 5.35
C ILE A 393 -4.28 16.63 5.06
N GLY A 394 -4.61 15.62 4.23
CA GLY A 394 -5.97 15.37 3.75
C GLY A 394 -7.00 15.22 4.89
N PRO A 395 -6.82 14.33 5.85
CA PRO A 395 -7.79 14.12 6.93
C PRO A 395 -7.97 15.34 7.83
N TYR A 396 -6.91 16.07 8.13
CA TYR A 396 -7.00 17.32 8.90
C TYR A 396 -7.86 18.36 8.20
N LEU A 397 -7.61 18.60 6.90
CA LEU A 397 -8.40 19.55 6.12
C LEU A 397 -9.86 19.08 5.97
N ALA A 398 -10.10 17.79 5.78
CA ALA A 398 -11.44 17.24 5.72
C ALA A 398 -12.21 17.44 7.03
N GLY A 399 -11.55 17.24 8.16
CA GLY A 399 -12.13 17.50 9.48
C GLY A 399 -12.48 18.99 9.67
N ARG A 400 -11.61 19.91 9.27
CA ARG A 400 -11.88 21.34 9.31
C ARG A 400 -13.04 21.77 8.42
N ILE A 401 -13.11 21.21 7.20
CA ILE A 401 -14.23 21.43 6.30
C ILE A 401 -15.53 20.92 6.94
N ALA A 402 -15.48 19.75 7.58
CA ALA A 402 -16.65 19.15 8.21
C ALA A 402 -17.12 19.94 9.44
N ASP A 403 -16.23 20.52 10.24
CA ASP A 403 -16.61 21.39 11.36
C ASP A 403 -17.27 22.69 10.85
N ALA A 404 -16.71 23.30 9.79
CA ALA A 404 -17.25 24.53 9.21
C ALA A 404 -18.60 24.33 8.50
N ALA A 405 -18.77 23.20 7.81
CA ALA A 405 -19.96 22.90 7.03
C ALA A 405 -20.99 22.06 7.80
N HIS A 406 -20.70 21.62 9.02
CA HIS A 406 -21.47 20.67 9.82
C HIS A 406 -21.77 19.35 9.07
N SER A 407 -20.92 18.98 8.11
CA SER A 407 -21.04 17.77 7.29
C SER A 407 -19.73 17.42 6.62
N PHE A 408 -19.44 16.11 6.46
CA PHE A 408 -18.32 15.62 5.67
C PHE A 408 -18.57 15.65 4.15
N ALA A 409 -19.80 15.87 3.69
CA ALA A 409 -20.14 15.89 2.27
C ALA A 409 -19.23 16.83 1.44
N PRO A 410 -18.98 18.10 1.83
CA PRO A 410 -18.09 18.98 1.09
C PRO A 410 -16.63 18.48 1.05
N ALA A 411 -16.16 17.77 2.08
CA ALA A 411 -14.82 17.19 2.09
C ALA A 411 -14.70 16.06 1.05
N PHE A 412 -15.72 15.22 0.89
CA PHE A 412 -15.75 14.21 -0.17
C PHE A 412 -15.85 14.82 -1.57
N LEU A 413 -16.63 15.90 -1.74
CA LEU A 413 -16.69 16.62 -3.01
C LEU A 413 -15.33 17.23 -3.37
N ALA A 414 -14.63 17.82 -2.40
CA ALA A 414 -13.28 18.33 -2.60
C ALA A 414 -12.28 17.21 -2.96
N ALA A 415 -12.33 16.06 -2.27
CA ALA A 415 -11.52 14.90 -2.58
C ALA A 415 -11.79 14.37 -4.01
N GLY A 416 -13.06 14.30 -4.41
CA GLY A 416 -13.47 13.94 -5.76
C GLY A 416 -12.99 14.93 -6.82
N GLY A 417 -13.12 16.22 -6.56
CA GLY A 417 -12.60 17.28 -7.43
C GLY A 417 -11.08 17.18 -7.63
N VAL A 418 -10.32 16.98 -6.56
CA VAL A 418 -8.86 16.78 -6.63
C VAL A 418 -8.52 15.51 -7.43
N ALA A 419 -9.22 14.40 -7.21
CA ALA A 419 -8.99 13.17 -7.96
C ALA A 419 -9.26 13.34 -9.47
N VAL A 420 -10.35 14.02 -9.85
CA VAL A 420 -10.70 14.25 -11.26
C VAL A 420 -9.77 15.27 -11.90
N ILE A 421 -9.59 16.45 -11.27
CA ILE A 421 -8.84 17.56 -11.89
C ILE A 421 -7.34 17.28 -11.89
N MET A 422 -6.76 17.00 -10.70
CA MET A 422 -5.32 16.78 -10.60
C MET A 422 -4.91 15.36 -10.97
N GLY A 423 -5.72 14.35 -10.60
CA GLY A 423 -5.44 12.96 -10.89
C GLY A 423 -5.70 12.61 -12.35
N ALA A 424 -6.96 12.63 -12.80
CA ALA A 424 -7.32 12.27 -14.17
C ALA A 424 -6.85 13.33 -15.18
N GLY A 425 -7.10 14.62 -14.91
CA GLY A 425 -6.66 15.73 -15.77
C GLY A 425 -5.14 15.82 -15.86
N GLY A 426 -4.44 15.69 -14.73
CA GLY A 426 -2.99 15.61 -14.71
C GLY A 426 -2.46 14.41 -15.52
N SER A 427 -3.10 13.24 -15.40
CA SER A 427 -2.73 12.06 -16.18
C SER A 427 -2.96 12.25 -17.69
N TRP A 428 -4.01 13.00 -18.07
CA TRP A 428 -4.26 13.36 -19.46
C TRP A 428 -3.15 14.23 -20.06
N LEU A 429 -2.52 15.09 -19.28
CA LEU A 429 -1.40 15.93 -19.68
C LEU A 429 -0.07 15.16 -19.78
N LEU A 430 0.03 13.91 -19.33
CA LEU A 430 1.16 13.05 -19.64
C LEU A 430 1.16 12.79 -21.15
N GLY A 431 2.08 13.40 -21.88
CA GLY A 431 2.16 13.30 -23.34
C GLY A 431 2.15 11.85 -23.84
N PRO A 432 1.63 11.59 -25.06
CA PRO A 432 1.83 10.30 -25.69
C PRO A 432 3.33 10.11 -25.87
N ARG A 433 3.85 8.92 -25.52
CA ARG A 433 5.25 8.59 -25.82
C ARG A 433 5.51 8.79 -27.30
N SER A 434 6.46 9.64 -27.66
CA SER A 434 7.16 9.48 -28.90
C SER A 434 7.77 8.07 -28.89
N ARG A 435 7.32 7.19 -29.79
CA ARG A 435 7.94 5.89 -30.07
C ARG A 435 9.27 6.17 -30.80
N HIS A 436 10.23 6.72 -30.10
CA HIS A 436 11.60 6.80 -30.56
C HIS A 436 12.44 6.05 -29.53
N GLY A 437 12.50 4.74 -29.70
CA GLY A 437 13.66 3.97 -29.29
C GLY A 437 14.80 4.25 -30.25
N PRO A 438 16.05 4.17 -29.78
CA PRO A 438 17.21 4.14 -30.65
C PRO A 438 17.19 2.92 -31.58
#